data_ec5a91fece54e2a015c0ef4070637bb8
#
_entry.id   ec5a91fece54e2a015c0ef4070637bb8
#
_cell.length_a   1.000
_cell.length_b   1.000
_cell.length_c   1.000
_cell.angle_alpha   90.00
_cell.angle_beta   90.00
_cell.angle_gamma   90.00
#
_symmetry.space_group_name_H-M   'P 1'
#
loop_
_entity.id
_entity.type
_entity.pdbx_description
1 polymer ?
#
loop_
_entity_poly.entity_id
_entity_poly.type
_entity_poly.pdbx_seq_one_letter_code
_entity_poly.pdbx_strand_id
1 'polypeptide(L)'
;MDIIYISNREDLVFDALRTNPRGFIRKNRLIQDVSGVIDTYMAYKKANEQPKTLIVRERDQVMYLAIDKLQYIEGSGKTQMAHVLGKDAPMELHKSMQELEKELTPQGFLRIHKGYLLNYRFIRRIGDNEVSLTSGEMLPISRRKYQEIRDAYMELMQNDGGVML
;
A
#
# COMPACT_ATOMS: atom_id res chain seq x y z
N MET A 1 -5.83 -7.82 20.01
CA MET A 1 -4.85 -8.92 19.85
C MET A 1 -5.51 -9.99 18.99
N ASP A 2 -4.88 -10.41 17.89
CA ASP A 2 -5.40 -11.48 17.04
C ASP A 2 -4.82 -12.82 17.51
N ILE A 3 -5.68 -13.83 17.69
CA ILE A 3 -5.32 -15.15 18.21
C ILE A 3 -5.65 -16.20 17.16
N ILE A 4 -4.69 -17.10 16.88
CA ILE A 4 -4.91 -18.31 16.10
C ILE A 4 -4.49 -19.49 17.02
N TYR A 5 -5.39 -20.44 17.22
CA TYR A 5 -5.10 -21.62 18.01
C TYR A 5 -4.54 -22.75 17.15
N ILE A 6 -3.54 -23.46 17.67
CA ILE A 6 -2.98 -24.66 17.05
C ILE A 6 -3.03 -25.79 18.07
N SER A 7 -3.89 -26.81 17.87
CA SER A 7 -4.10 -27.88 18.83
C SER A 7 -4.53 -29.19 18.16
N ASN A 8 -4.27 -30.30 18.83
CA ASN A 8 -4.87 -31.62 18.49
C ASN A 8 -6.19 -31.86 19.21
N ARG A 9 -6.54 -30.99 20.16
CA ARG A 9 -7.74 -31.15 20.98
C ARG A 9 -8.91 -30.43 20.30
N GLU A 10 -9.64 -31.16 19.47
CA GLU A 10 -10.83 -30.66 18.77
C GLU A 10 -12.01 -30.40 19.73
N ASP A 11 -11.99 -31.06 20.89
CA ASP A 11 -12.96 -30.85 22.00
C ASP A 11 -12.91 -29.42 22.57
N LEU A 12 -11.76 -28.74 22.48
CA LEU A 12 -11.57 -27.37 22.96
C LEU A 12 -11.95 -26.28 21.97
N VAL A 13 -12.39 -26.63 20.76
CA VAL A 13 -12.75 -25.64 19.74
C VAL A 13 -13.83 -24.69 20.22
N PHE A 14 -14.88 -25.21 20.90
CA PHE A 14 -15.97 -24.37 21.42
C PHE A 14 -15.51 -23.41 22.51
N ASP A 15 -14.58 -23.82 23.36
CA ASP A 15 -14.00 -22.95 24.37
C ASP A 15 -13.08 -21.90 23.77
N ALA A 16 -12.31 -22.27 22.73
CA ALA A 16 -11.48 -21.35 21.98
C ALA A 16 -12.32 -20.26 21.28
N LEU A 17 -13.49 -20.60 20.75
CA LEU A 17 -14.39 -19.64 20.09
C LEU A 17 -14.85 -18.50 21.02
N ARG A 18 -14.90 -18.70 22.32
CA ARG A 18 -15.23 -17.66 23.31
C ARG A 18 -14.22 -16.50 23.33
N THR A 19 -12.99 -16.75 22.91
CA THR A 19 -11.95 -15.73 22.80
C THR A 19 -11.98 -14.96 21.48
N ASN A 20 -12.95 -15.23 20.61
CA ASN A 20 -13.07 -14.67 19.27
C ASN A 20 -11.78 -14.83 18.43
N PRO A 21 -11.28 -16.08 18.27
CA PRO A 21 -10.03 -16.30 17.55
C PRO A 21 -10.20 -16.04 16.05
N ARG A 22 -9.09 -15.75 15.38
CA ARG A 22 -9.03 -15.58 13.93
C ARG A 22 -8.93 -16.89 13.16
N GLY A 23 -8.64 -17.98 13.88
CA GLY A 23 -8.59 -19.30 13.29
C GLY A 23 -8.24 -20.38 14.29
N PHE A 24 -8.49 -21.63 13.89
CA PHE A 24 -8.10 -22.83 14.61
C PHE A 24 -7.45 -23.80 13.61
N ILE A 25 -6.24 -24.25 13.92
CA ILE A 25 -5.44 -25.17 13.10
C ILE A 25 -5.28 -26.48 13.87
N ARG A 26 -5.66 -27.60 13.26
CA ARG A 26 -5.44 -28.93 13.82
C ARG A 26 -4.03 -29.38 13.53
N LYS A 27 -3.26 -29.75 14.55
CA LYS A 27 -1.87 -30.19 14.38
C LYS A 27 -1.75 -31.42 13.46
N ASN A 28 -2.73 -32.33 13.52
CA ASN A 28 -2.79 -33.52 12.67
C ASN A 28 -3.18 -33.23 11.21
N ARG A 29 -3.66 -32.00 10.90
CA ARG A 29 -4.01 -31.52 9.55
C ARG A 29 -3.35 -30.19 9.24
N LEU A 30 -2.17 -29.93 9.80
CA LEU A 30 -1.49 -28.64 9.76
C LEU A 30 -1.39 -28.09 8.32
N ILE A 31 -0.90 -28.92 7.38
CA ILE A 31 -0.69 -28.51 5.98
C ILE A 31 -2.02 -28.13 5.28
N GLN A 32 -3.10 -28.83 5.63
CA GLN A 32 -4.41 -28.60 5.03
C GLN A 32 -5.11 -27.37 5.60
N ASP A 33 -5.01 -27.17 6.93
CA ASP A 33 -5.74 -26.12 7.64
C ASP A 33 -5.03 -24.75 7.58
N VAL A 34 -3.66 -24.73 7.53
CA VAL A 34 -2.85 -23.51 7.58
C VAL A 34 -3.20 -22.55 6.46
N SER A 35 -3.26 -23.03 5.22
CA SER A 35 -3.54 -22.17 4.05
C SER A 35 -4.88 -21.45 4.21
N GLY A 36 -5.96 -22.19 4.49
CA GLY A 36 -7.30 -21.61 4.63
C GLY A 36 -7.43 -20.62 5.79
N VAL A 37 -6.75 -20.90 6.92
CA VAL A 37 -6.77 -20.01 8.09
C VAL A 37 -5.98 -18.72 7.79
N ILE A 38 -4.81 -18.83 7.14
CA ILE A 38 -4.02 -17.67 6.74
C ILE A 38 -4.76 -16.81 5.73
N ASP A 39 -5.36 -17.40 4.70
CA ASP A 39 -6.12 -16.68 3.69
C ASP A 39 -7.30 -15.91 4.31
N THR A 40 -8.03 -16.55 5.22
CA THR A 40 -9.12 -15.91 5.96
C THR A 40 -8.63 -14.77 6.85
N TYR A 41 -7.50 -14.96 7.54
CA TYR A 41 -6.90 -13.95 8.38
C TYR A 41 -6.38 -12.75 7.58
N MET A 42 -5.74 -13.01 6.44
CA MET A 42 -5.27 -11.94 5.56
C MET A 42 -6.41 -11.13 4.96
N ALA A 43 -7.49 -11.81 4.53
CA ALA A 43 -8.71 -11.14 4.07
C ALA A 43 -9.35 -10.28 5.18
N TYR A 44 -9.42 -10.80 6.40
CA TYR A 44 -9.89 -10.04 7.57
C TYR A 44 -9.01 -8.82 7.85
N LYS A 45 -7.69 -8.96 7.84
CA LYS A 45 -6.76 -7.85 8.02
C LYS A 45 -6.96 -6.78 6.96
N LYS A 46 -7.02 -7.17 5.69
CA LYS A 46 -7.24 -6.25 4.55
C LYS A 46 -8.58 -5.49 4.70
N ALA A 47 -9.64 -6.16 5.14
CA ALA A 47 -10.96 -5.55 5.35
C ALA A 47 -11.03 -4.60 6.54
N ASN A 48 -10.19 -4.81 7.55
CA ASN A 48 -10.17 -4.02 8.80
C ASN A 48 -8.94 -3.09 8.92
N GLU A 49 -8.10 -3.02 7.91
CA GLU A 49 -7.03 -2.03 7.86
C GLU A 49 -7.65 -0.63 7.78
N GLN A 50 -7.44 0.15 8.84
CA GLN A 50 -7.78 1.58 8.81
C GLN A 50 -7.01 2.21 7.64
N PRO A 51 -7.66 2.99 6.77
CA PRO A 51 -6.96 3.67 5.71
C PRO A 51 -5.86 4.54 6.32
N LYS A 52 -4.64 4.26 5.93
CA LYS A 52 -3.50 5.07 6.37
C LYS A 52 -3.70 6.49 5.86
N THR A 53 -3.55 7.46 6.74
CA THR A 53 -3.81 8.86 6.43
C THR A 53 -2.54 9.70 6.52
N LEU A 54 -2.35 10.56 5.56
CA LEU A 54 -1.37 11.64 5.61
C LEU A 54 -2.04 12.86 6.24
N ILE A 55 -1.43 13.40 7.29
CA ILE A 55 -1.90 14.62 7.91
C ILE A 55 -1.30 15.80 7.15
N VAL A 56 -2.16 16.58 6.52
CA VAL A 56 -1.77 17.79 5.78
C VAL A 56 -2.23 19.01 6.58
N ARG A 57 -1.29 19.92 6.85
CA ARG A 57 -1.59 21.20 7.45
C ARG A 57 -1.62 22.25 6.35
N GLU A 58 -2.75 22.93 6.20
CA GLU A 58 -2.90 24.05 5.28
C GLU A 58 -3.40 25.27 6.06
N ARG A 59 -2.55 26.26 6.24
CA ARG A 59 -2.80 27.46 7.09
C ARG A 59 -3.26 27.03 8.49
N ASP A 60 -4.51 27.35 8.86
CA ASP A 60 -5.10 27.02 10.17
C ASP A 60 -5.94 25.73 10.15
N GLN A 61 -5.94 25.00 9.04
CA GLN A 61 -6.71 23.77 8.89
C GLN A 61 -5.79 22.53 8.90
N VAL A 62 -6.29 21.46 9.51
CA VAL A 62 -5.69 20.14 9.46
C VAL A 62 -6.58 19.24 8.63
N MET A 63 -6.06 18.72 7.54
CA MET A 63 -6.78 17.81 6.66
C MET A 63 -6.17 16.41 6.73
N TYR A 64 -7.03 15.41 6.64
CA TYR A 64 -6.65 14.01 6.55
C TYR A 64 -6.78 13.54 5.11
N LEU A 65 -5.67 13.15 4.52
CA LEU A 65 -5.62 12.61 3.17
C LEU A 65 -5.44 11.11 3.21
N ALA A 66 -6.40 10.35 2.72
CA ALA A 66 -6.30 8.90 2.62
C ALA A 66 -5.19 8.53 1.61
N ILE A 67 -4.19 7.80 2.07
CA ILE A 67 -2.99 7.44 1.28
C ILE A 67 -3.35 6.55 0.08
N ASP A 68 -4.37 5.72 0.21
CA ASP A 68 -4.88 4.86 -0.86
C ASP A 68 -5.50 5.65 -2.03
N LYS A 69 -5.90 6.90 -1.79
CA LYS A 69 -6.41 7.82 -2.83
C LYS A 69 -5.35 8.77 -3.37
N LEU A 70 -4.20 8.87 -2.72
CA LEU A 70 -3.09 9.68 -3.20
C LEU A 70 -2.41 8.98 -4.37
N GLN A 71 -2.55 9.54 -5.57
CA GLN A 71 -2.01 8.98 -6.80
C GLN A 71 -0.51 9.25 -6.92
N TYR A 72 -0.12 10.52 -6.93
CA TYR A 72 1.26 10.93 -6.98
C TYR A 72 1.46 12.33 -6.39
N ILE A 73 2.70 12.65 -6.11
CA ILE A 73 3.15 13.98 -5.68
C ILE A 73 4.11 14.51 -6.72
N GLU A 74 3.85 15.73 -7.18
CA GLU A 74 4.67 16.49 -8.10
C GLU A 74 5.39 17.63 -7.39
N GLY A 75 6.69 17.77 -7.65
CA GLY A 75 7.49 18.89 -7.16
C GLY A 75 7.28 20.13 -8.02
N SER A 76 6.76 21.18 -7.47
CA SER A 76 6.55 22.48 -8.11
C SER A 76 7.35 23.56 -7.38
N GLY A 77 8.63 23.73 -7.74
CA GLY A 77 9.49 24.73 -7.12
C GLY A 77 9.74 24.46 -5.63
N LYS A 78 9.21 25.32 -4.76
CA LYS A 78 9.36 25.21 -3.29
C LYS A 78 8.27 24.36 -2.63
N THR A 79 7.19 24.08 -3.33
CA THR A 79 6.04 23.35 -2.82
C THR A 79 5.85 22.04 -3.55
N GLN A 80 5.13 21.12 -2.96
CA GLN A 80 4.78 19.84 -3.55
C GLN A 80 3.26 19.80 -3.77
N MET A 81 2.84 19.27 -4.90
CA MET A 81 1.44 19.18 -5.28
C MET A 81 0.98 17.72 -5.22
N ALA A 82 0.02 17.42 -4.36
CA ALA A 82 -0.56 16.09 -4.21
C ALA A 82 -1.76 15.92 -5.14
N HIS A 83 -1.67 14.96 -6.04
CA HIS A 83 -2.75 14.57 -6.95
C HIS A 83 -3.55 13.41 -6.34
N VAL A 84 -4.84 13.65 -6.11
CA VAL A 84 -5.71 12.75 -5.33
C VAL A 84 -6.86 12.26 -6.20
N LEU A 85 -7.11 10.97 -6.18
CA LEU A 85 -8.22 10.36 -6.91
C LEU A 85 -9.57 11.02 -6.52
N GLY A 86 -10.32 11.47 -7.52
CA GLY A 86 -11.61 12.12 -7.32
C GLY A 86 -11.55 13.59 -6.94
N LYS A 87 -10.36 14.22 -6.98
CA LYS A 87 -10.20 15.67 -6.87
C LYS A 87 -9.67 16.24 -8.18
N ASP A 88 -10.31 17.30 -8.66
CA ASP A 88 -9.92 17.96 -9.93
C ASP A 88 -8.68 18.86 -9.75
N ALA A 89 -8.48 19.42 -8.56
CA ALA A 89 -7.33 20.27 -8.26
C ALA A 89 -6.35 19.57 -7.31
N PRO A 90 -5.03 19.70 -7.57
CA PRO A 90 -4.03 19.16 -6.66
C PRO A 90 -4.00 19.96 -5.35
N MET A 91 -3.56 19.30 -4.28
CA MET A 91 -3.41 19.90 -2.95
C MET A 91 -1.95 20.27 -2.70
N GLU A 92 -1.72 21.46 -2.16
CA GLU A 92 -0.39 21.91 -1.79
C GLU A 92 0.11 21.22 -0.51
N LEU A 93 1.35 20.71 -0.55
CA LEU A 93 2.04 20.11 0.60
C LEU A 93 3.25 20.95 0.98
N HIS A 94 3.34 21.33 2.26
CA HIS A 94 4.45 22.13 2.81
C HIS A 94 5.59 21.26 3.40
N LYS A 95 5.83 20.10 2.79
CA LYS A 95 6.94 19.20 3.11
C LYS A 95 7.88 19.10 1.92
N SER A 96 9.16 18.90 2.17
CA SER A 96 10.11 18.60 1.11
C SER A 96 9.81 17.24 0.47
N MET A 97 10.19 17.07 -0.79
CA MET A 97 10.03 15.81 -1.49
C MET A 97 10.80 14.66 -0.81
N GLN A 98 11.92 14.96 -0.13
CA GLN A 98 12.70 13.96 0.62
C GLN A 98 11.97 13.49 1.87
N GLU A 99 11.32 14.38 2.61
CA GLU A 99 10.49 14.02 3.77
C GLU A 99 9.30 13.17 3.35
N LEU A 100 8.61 13.58 2.26
CA LEU A 100 7.49 12.82 1.69
C LEU A 100 7.93 11.44 1.20
N GLU A 101 9.06 11.33 0.53
CA GLU A 101 9.64 10.05 0.11
C GLU A 101 9.89 9.14 1.31
N LYS A 102 10.54 9.63 2.37
CA LYS A 102 10.82 8.88 3.59
C LYS A 102 9.53 8.36 4.27
N GLU A 103 8.49 9.19 4.32
CA GLU A 103 7.21 8.85 4.96
C GLU A 103 6.37 7.90 4.11
N LEU A 104 6.39 8.05 2.79
CA LEU A 104 5.47 7.37 1.89
C LEU A 104 6.07 6.12 1.21
N THR A 105 7.40 5.97 1.13
CA THR A 105 8.02 4.74 0.61
C THR A 105 7.53 3.48 1.35
N PRO A 106 7.41 3.45 2.70
CA PRO A 106 6.85 2.30 3.41
C PRO A 106 5.36 2.06 3.12
N GLN A 107 4.68 3.00 2.45
CA GLN A 107 3.29 2.92 2.05
C GLN A 107 3.11 2.54 0.56
N GLY A 108 4.21 2.20 -0.12
CA GLY A 108 4.19 1.79 -1.52
C GLY A 108 4.36 2.94 -2.53
N PHE A 109 5.00 4.03 -2.13
CA PHE A 109 5.37 5.09 -3.08
C PHE A 109 6.78 4.90 -3.61
N LEU A 110 6.93 5.13 -4.90
CA LEU A 110 8.17 5.02 -5.64
C LEU A 110 8.61 6.41 -6.13
N ARG A 111 9.89 6.76 -5.88
CA ARG A 111 10.49 7.97 -6.43
C ARG A 111 10.89 7.74 -7.87
N ILE A 112 9.96 7.92 -8.80
CA ILE A 112 10.16 7.66 -10.24
C ILE A 112 11.02 8.71 -10.95
N HIS A 113 11.03 9.94 -10.42
CA HIS A 113 11.82 11.05 -10.95
C HIS A 113 12.18 12.03 -9.82
N LYS A 114 13.17 12.92 -10.04
CA LYS A 114 13.52 13.96 -9.05
C LYS A 114 12.32 14.83 -8.62
N GLY A 115 11.31 14.97 -9.47
CA GLY A 115 10.10 15.74 -9.23
C GLY A 115 8.84 14.90 -9.01
N TYR A 116 8.92 13.57 -9.01
CA TYR A 116 7.71 12.74 -8.91
C TYR A 116 7.86 11.59 -7.92
N LEU A 117 6.91 11.49 -6.99
CA LEU A 117 6.74 10.39 -6.06
C LEU A 117 5.37 9.74 -6.32
N LEU A 118 5.33 8.51 -6.79
CA LEU A 118 4.16 7.84 -7.36
C LEU A 118 3.75 6.64 -6.51
N ASN A 119 2.46 6.53 -6.21
CA ASN A 119 1.88 5.36 -5.59
C ASN A 119 1.80 4.21 -6.61
N TYR A 120 2.44 3.07 -6.30
CA TYR A 120 2.53 1.92 -7.21
C TYR A 120 1.16 1.38 -7.65
N ARG A 121 0.12 1.52 -6.83
CA ARG A 121 -1.25 1.05 -7.13
C ARG A 121 -1.91 1.74 -8.32
N PHE A 122 -1.44 2.92 -8.66
CA PHE A 122 -1.93 3.67 -9.81
C PHE A 122 -1.09 3.48 -11.07
N ILE A 123 -0.04 2.67 -11.01
CA ILE A 123 0.78 2.33 -12.18
C ILE A 123 0.02 1.31 -13.04
N ARG A 124 -0.21 1.68 -14.29
CA ARG A 124 -0.73 0.77 -15.33
C ARG A 124 0.41 0.10 -16.09
N ARG A 125 1.46 0.87 -16.43
CA ARG A 125 2.59 0.39 -17.21
C ARG A 125 3.84 1.22 -16.91
N ILE A 126 4.98 0.56 -16.83
CA ILE A 126 6.30 1.21 -16.76
C ILE A 126 6.99 1.03 -18.12
N GLY A 127 7.29 2.13 -18.79
CA GLY A 127 8.11 2.19 -19.99
C GLY A 127 9.49 2.80 -19.70
N ASP A 128 10.38 2.82 -20.70
CA ASP A 128 11.78 3.22 -20.53
C ASP A 128 11.97 4.70 -20.14
N ASN A 129 11.05 5.57 -20.53
CA ASN A 129 11.11 7.01 -20.31
C ASN A 129 9.92 7.57 -19.54
N GLU A 130 8.87 6.80 -19.36
CA GLU A 130 7.61 7.26 -18.79
C GLU A 130 6.85 6.11 -18.09
N VAL A 131 6.01 6.50 -17.16
CA VAL A 131 5.06 5.61 -16.47
C VAL A 131 3.66 6.06 -16.84
N SER A 132 2.81 5.14 -17.32
CA SER A 132 1.40 5.42 -17.52
C SER A 132 0.58 5.04 -16.28
N LEU A 133 -0.31 5.92 -15.88
CA LEU A 133 -1.21 5.73 -14.76
C LEU A 133 -2.51 5.05 -15.20
N THR A 134 -3.24 4.50 -14.25
CA THR A 134 -4.60 3.97 -14.46
C THR A 134 -5.59 5.03 -14.93
N SER A 135 -5.31 6.31 -14.62
CA SER A 135 -6.06 7.48 -15.14
C SER A 135 -5.79 7.79 -16.62
N GLY A 136 -4.75 7.19 -17.21
CA GLY A 136 -4.27 7.50 -18.57
C GLY A 136 -3.20 8.59 -18.63
N GLU A 137 -2.89 9.20 -17.53
CA GLU A 137 -1.84 10.21 -17.42
C GLU A 137 -0.44 9.59 -17.56
N MET A 138 0.53 10.37 -18.08
CA MET A 138 1.90 9.92 -18.32
C MET A 138 2.86 10.75 -17.47
N LEU A 139 3.68 10.10 -16.66
CA LEU A 139 4.69 10.76 -15.83
C LEU A 139 6.11 10.35 -16.28
N PRO A 140 7.09 11.28 -16.22
CA PRO A 140 8.45 10.97 -16.59
C PRO A 140 9.13 10.05 -15.58
N ILE A 141 9.91 9.09 -16.06
CA ILE A 141 10.76 8.22 -15.23
C ILE A 141 12.24 8.58 -15.38
N SER A 142 13.01 8.47 -14.32
CA SER A 142 14.46 8.63 -14.36
C SER A 142 15.12 7.44 -15.06
N ARG A 143 15.77 7.66 -16.22
CA ARG A 143 16.48 6.62 -16.97
C ARG A 143 17.53 5.90 -16.11
N ARG A 144 18.23 6.64 -15.24
CA ARG A 144 19.28 6.08 -14.38
C ARG A 144 18.72 5.15 -13.30
N LYS A 145 17.47 5.34 -12.91
CA LYS A 145 16.79 4.57 -11.86
C LYS A 145 15.75 3.58 -12.41
N TYR A 146 15.63 3.48 -13.74
CA TYR A 146 14.60 2.66 -14.37
C TYR A 146 14.57 1.23 -13.83
N GLN A 147 15.72 0.56 -13.78
CA GLN A 147 15.82 -0.81 -13.31
C GLN A 147 15.44 -0.93 -11.83
N GLU A 148 15.97 -0.05 -10.98
CA GLU A 148 15.65 0.02 -9.54
C GLU A 148 14.13 0.21 -9.29
N ILE A 149 13.52 1.13 -10.04
CA ILE A 149 12.08 1.43 -9.93
C ILE A 149 11.24 0.23 -10.39
N ARG A 150 11.61 -0.40 -11.49
CA ARG A 150 10.92 -1.58 -12.00
C ARG A 150 10.98 -2.74 -11.02
N ASP A 151 12.15 -3.01 -10.45
CA ASP A 151 12.34 -4.10 -9.51
C ASP A 151 11.55 -3.85 -8.20
N ALA A 152 11.58 -2.62 -7.67
CA ALA A 152 10.78 -2.23 -6.51
C ALA A 152 9.26 -2.33 -6.78
N TYR A 153 8.82 -1.95 -7.99
CA TYR A 153 7.42 -2.12 -8.39
C TYR A 153 7.00 -3.59 -8.43
N MET A 154 7.85 -4.46 -9.00
CA MET A 154 7.58 -5.89 -9.08
C MET A 154 7.48 -6.52 -7.68
N GLU A 155 8.38 -6.15 -6.76
CA GLU A 155 8.33 -6.58 -5.36
C GLU A 155 7.02 -6.16 -4.67
N LEU A 156 6.60 -4.91 -4.84
CA LEU A 156 5.34 -4.39 -4.28
C LEU A 156 4.13 -5.15 -4.84
N MET A 157 4.11 -5.42 -6.14
CA MET A 157 3.04 -6.17 -6.79
C MET A 157 2.96 -7.62 -6.30
N GLN A 158 4.09 -8.30 -6.10
CA GLN A 158 4.14 -9.66 -5.56
C GLN A 158 3.61 -9.70 -4.12
N ASN A 159 3.99 -8.73 -3.29
CA ASN A 159 3.51 -8.63 -1.91
C ASN A 159 2.00 -8.33 -1.81
N ASP A 160 1.41 -7.70 -2.82
CA ASP A 160 -0.04 -7.40 -2.89
C ASP A 160 -0.84 -8.50 -3.63
N GLY A 161 -0.22 -9.65 -3.91
CA GLY A 161 -0.85 -10.83 -4.51
C GLY A 161 -0.89 -10.83 -6.05
N GLY A 162 -0.05 -10.02 -6.69
CA GLY A 162 0.14 -10.04 -8.14
C GLY A 162 0.76 -11.35 -8.61
N VAL A 163 0.20 -11.94 -9.67
CA VAL A 163 0.76 -13.10 -10.35
C VAL A 163 1.56 -12.62 -11.57
N MET A 164 2.85 -12.97 -11.62
CA MET A 164 3.67 -12.75 -12.82
C MET A 164 3.45 -13.91 -13.80
N LEU A 165 3.07 -13.57 -15.03
CA LEU A 165 2.98 -14.50 -16.16
C LEU A 165 4.24 -14.46 -16.99
#